data_c46cab3425bf4ef62b1f9f4a2cabad80
#
_entry.id   c46cab3425bf4ef62b1f9f4a2cabad80
#
_cell.length_a   1.000
_cell.length_b   1.000
_cell.length_c   1.000
_cell.angle_alpha   90.00
_cell.angle_beta   90.00
_cell.angle_gamma   90.00
#
_symmetry.space_group_name_H-M   'P 1'
#
loop_
_entity.id
_entity.type
_entity.pdbx_description
1 polymer ?
#
loop_
_entity_poly.entity_id
_entity_poly.type
_entity_poly.pdbx_seq_one_letter_code
_entity_poly.pdbx_strand_id
1 'polypeptide(L)' 'MNLKQLEAFVQVSESGSFSKAAKELFLTQPTISAHISSLEKELNVRLFIRNTKEV' A
#
# COMPACT_ATOMS: atom_id res chain seq x y z
N MET A 1 -1.30 -11.37 -7.42
CA MET A 1 -1.94 -10.05 -7.46
C MET A 1 -3.44 -10.22 -7.47
N ASN A 2 -4.13 -9.53 -6.60
CA ASN A 2 -5.58 -9.64 -6.55
C ASN A 2 -6.18 -8.24 -6.48
N LEU A 3 -7.51 -8.19 -6.53
CA LEU A 3 -8.22 -6.92 -6.58
C LEU A 3 -7.95 -6.06 -5.35
N LYS A 4 -7.89 -6.69 -4.19
CA LYS A 4 -7.64 -5.94 -2.95
C LYS A 4 -6.27 -5.29 -2.94
N GLN A 5 -5.28 -5.97 -3.47
CA GLN A 5 -3.94 -5.40 -3.58
C GLN A 5 -3.93 -4.22 -4.54
N LEU A 6 -4.65 -4.34 -5.65
CA LEU A 6 -4.74 -3.25 -6.61
C LEU A 6 -5.49 -2.06 -6.04
N GLU A 7 -6.55 -2.32 -5.29
CA GLU A 7 -7.29 -1.25 -4.62
C GLU A 7 -6.39 -0.49 -3.65
N ALA A 8 -5.59 -1.23 -2.88
CA ALA A 8 -4.68 -0.61 -1.94
C ALA A 8 -3.65 0.26 -2.68
N PHE A 9 -3.12 -0.26 -3.76
CA PHE A 9 -2.14 0.47 -4.56
C PHE A 9 -2.73 1.77 -5.09
N VAL A 10 -3.90 1.70 -5.69
CA VAL A 10 -4.56 2.88 -6.25
C VAL A 10 -4.85 3.90 -5.16
N GLN A 11 -5.37 3.45 -4.03
CA GLN A 11 -5.73 4.35 -2.95
C GLN A 11 -4.51 5.04 -2.36
N VAL A 12 -3.42 4.30 -2.18
CA VAL A 12 -2.20 4.92 -1.68
C VAL A 12 -1.66 5.93 -2.68
N SER A 13 -1.71 5.59 -3.96
CA SER A 13 -1.26 6.50 -5.02
C SER A 13 -2.06 7.80 -5.02
N GLU A 14 -3.38 7.68 -4.89
CA GLU A 14 -4.24 8.85 -4.95
C GLU A 14 -4.18 9.70 -3.70
N SER A 15 -4.13 9.06 -2.55
CA SER A 15 -4.14 9.79 -1.27
C SER A 15 -2.74 10.28 -0.89
N GLY A 16 -1.72 9.62 -1.38
CA GLY A 16 -0.35 9.93 -1.02
C GLY A 16 0.01 9.50 0.39
N SER A 17 -0.78 8.63 1.00
CA SER A 17 -0.58 8.25 2.39
C SER A 17 -1.14 6.87 2.64
N PHE A 18 -0.36 6.03 3.32
CA PHE A 18 -0.83 4.71 3.73
C PHE A 18 -1.96 4.83 4.75
N SER A 19 -1.85 5.78 5.66
CA SER A 19 -2.88 6.00 6.67
C SER A 19 -4.20 6.41 6.06
N LYS A 20 -4.16 7.33 5.11
CA LYS A 20 -5.38 7.78 4.45
C LYS A 20 -5.99 6.67 3.63
N ALA A 21 -5.15 5.91 2.94
CA ALA A 21 -5.64 4.79 2.13
C ALA A 21 -6.36 3.78 3.00
N ALA A 22 -5.80 3.47 4.16
CA ALA A 22 -6.43 2.54 5.09
C ALA A 22 -7.80 3.06 5.52
N LYS A 23 -7.88 4.34 5.82
CA LYS A 23 -9.12 4.97 6.22
C LYS A 23 -10.18 4.86 5.13
N GLU A 24 -9.78 5.16 3.90
CA GLU A 24 -10.70 5.14 2.77
C GLU A 24 -11.23 3.74 2.49
N LEU A 25 -10.43 2.74 2.72
CA LEU A 25 -10.81 1.35 2.44
C LEU A 25 -11.33 0.63 3.69
N PHE A 26 -11.46 1.34 4.81
CA PHE A 26 -11.93 0.76 6.07
C PHE A 26 -11.05 -0.37 6.53
N LEU A 27 -9.74 -0.18 6.36
CA LEU A 27 -8.72 -1.16 6.76
C LEU A 27 -7.74 -0.49 7.70
N THR A 28 -6.89 -1.30 8.32
CA THR A 28 -5.83 -0.77 9.15
C THR A 28 -4.61 -0.50 8.27
N GLN A 29 -3.73 0.38 8.75
CA GLN A 29 -2.51 0.68 8.02
C GLN A 29 -1.63 -0.56 7.82
N PRO A 30 -1.43 -1.42 8.83
CA PRO A 30 -0.67 -2.63 8.60
C PRO A 30 -1.24 -3.51 7.49
N THR A 31 -2.57 -3.55 7.37
CA THR A 31 -3.21 -4.33 6.31
C THR A 31 -2.90 -3.74 4.94
N ILE A 32 -2.98 -2.41 4.82
CA ILE A 32 -2.63 -1.74 3.56
C ILE A 32 -1.17 -2.01 3.21
N SER A 33 -0.29 -1.88 4.20
CA SER A 33 1.13 -2.12 4.00
C SER A 33 1.38 -3.55 3.53
N ALA A 34 0.66 -4.51 4.12
CA ALA A 34 0.81 -5.91 3.73
C ALA A 34 0.36 -6.14 2.29
N HIS A 35 -0.75 -5.53 1.89
CA HIS A 35 -1.22 -5.65 0.50
C HIS A 35 -0.19 -5.10 -0.48
N ILE A 36 0.36 -3.93 -0.16
CA ILE A 36 1.36 -3.31 -1.03
C ILE A 36 2.62 -4.16 -1.09
N SER A 37 3.08 -4.67 0.06
CA SER A 37 4.27 -5.52 0.11
C SER A 37 4.09 -6.78 -0.71
N SER A 38 2.92 -7.40 -0.61
CA SER A 38 2.63 -8.60 -1.39
C SER A 38 2.65 -8.31 -2.88
N LEU A 39 2.07 -7.17 -3.27
CA LEU A 39 2.05 -6.78 -4.67
C LEU A 39 3.46 -6.52 -5.18
N GLU A 40 4.25 -5.81 -4.40
CA GLU A 40 5.64 -5.53 -4.77
C GLU A 40 6.44 -6.81 -4.94
N LYS A 41 6.22 -7.74 -4.03
CA LYS A 41 6.93 -9.02 -4.08
C LYS A 41 6.54 -9.82 -5.31
N GLU A 42 5.26 -9.81 -5.62
CA GLU A 42 4.75 -10.54 -6.77
C GLU A 42 5.27 -9.99 -8.08
N LEU A 43 5.33 -8.67 -8.18
CA LEU A 43 5.84 -8.00 -9.37
C LEU A 43 7.35 -7.86 -9.37
N ASN A 44 7.98 -8.17 -8.24
CA ASN A 44 9.42 -8.06 -8.07
C ASN A 44 9.91 -6.63 -8.32
N VAL A 45 9.14 -5.65 -7.84
CA VAL A 45 9.50 -4.24 -7.96
C VAL A 45 9.08 -3.51 -6.69
N ARG A 46 9.68 -2.36 -6.45
CA ARG A 46 9.29 -1.48 -5.35
C ARG A 46 8.39 -0.40 -5.90
N LEU A 47 7.12 -0.41 -5.49
CA LEU A 47 6.15 0.55 -6.00
C LEU A 47 6.20 1.88 -5.27
N PHE A 48 6.47 1.84 -3.98
CA PHE A 48 6.58 3.05 -3.16
C PHE A 48 7.84 3.00 -2.35
N ILE A 49 8.46 4.17 -2.17
CA ILE A 49 9.62 4.30 -1.30
C ILE A 49 9.08 4.58 0.09
N ARG A 50 9.25 3.66 0.99
CA ARG A 50 8.80 3.81 2.36
C ARG A 50 10.01 4.10 3.22
N ASN A 51 10.22 5.37 3.50
CA ASN A 51 11.30 5.79 4.38
C ASN A 51 10.85 5.65 5.80
N THR A 52 11.56 4.88 6.40
CA THR A 52 11.27 4.73 7.81
C THR A 52 12.29 5.50 8.63
N LYS A 53 12.73 6.10 7.87
CA LYS A 53 13.50 6.57 8.32
C LYS A 53 13.66 7.16 8.44
N GLU A 54 13.36 7.13 8.08
CA GLU A 54 13.45 7.47 7.96
C GLU A 54 13.53 7.67 8.25
N VAL A 55 13.61 7.72 8.32
CA VAL A 55 13.49 7.52 8.34
C VAL A 55 13.53 7.57 8.64
#